data_2ad4cc24b63fcfcc60d3b9477fe9e54a
#
_entry.id   2ad4cc24b63fcfcc60d3b9477fe9e54a
#
_cell.length_a   1.000
_cell.length_b   1.000
_cell.length_c   1.000
_cell.angle_alpha   90.00
_cell.angle_beta   90.00
_cell.angle_gamma   90.00
#
_symmetry.space_group_name_H-M   'P 1'
#
loop_
_entity.id
_entity.type
_entity.pdbx_description
1 polymer ?
#
loop_
_entity_poly.entity_id
_entity_poly.type
_entity_poly.pdbx_seq_one_letter_code
_entity_poly.pdbx_strand_id
1 'polypeptide(L)'
;MALKADRYEESTDISFFYNEGTATRGGAVVLDAALASGAAMDQGGNKVKYGTAGVPAGILLNDVVNKDLTRTHLNQYKDEVQKGGKVTVLTRGWVLTDMIETSIDPAAGDIAYISASEAGDLTNVAPGSSGSLAVGRFMSQKDADGYAKVYVNLPGIVA
;
A
#
# COMPACT_ATOMS: atom_id res chain seq x y z
N MET A 1 -13.19 -7.08 -0.88
CA MET A 1 -11.78 -7.50 -0.86
C MET A 1 -11.01 -6.56 -1.77
N ALA A 2 -10.16 -5.73 -1.19
CA ALA A 2 -9.46 -4.70 -1.96
C ALA A 2 -8.30 -5.23 -2.81
N LEU A 3 -7.69 -6.32 -2.39
CA LEU A 3 -6.58 -6.95 -3.07
C LEU A 3 -6.98 -8.35 -3.57
N LYS A 4 -6.91 -8.59 -4.87
CA LYS A 4 -7.17 -9.94 -5.43
C LYS A 4 -6.01 -10.88 -5.15
N ALA A 5 -6.30 -12.17 -5.08
CA ALA A 5 -5.30 -13.22 -4.91
C ALA A 5 -4.38 -13.37 -6.14
N ASP A 6 -4.86 -13.02 -7.32
CA ASP A 6 -4.09 -13.03 -8.55
C ASP A 6 -3.06 -11.89 -8.55
N ARG A 7 -1.81 -12.23 -8.29
CA ARG A 7 -0.71 -11.28 -8.20
C ARG A 7 0.63 -11.97 -8.43
N TYR A 8 1.64 -11.20 -8.77
CA TYR A 8 3.01 -11.63 -8.90
C TYR A 8 3.92 -10.85 -7.96
N GLU A 9 4.55 -11.56 -7.04
CA GLU A 9 5.44 -10.99 -6.04
C GLU A 9 6.89 -11.33 -6.42
N GLU A 10 7.59 -10.37 -7.00
CA GLU A 10 9.02 -10.54 -7.34
C GLU A 10 9.91 -10.23 -6.16
N SER A 11 9.61 -9.16 -5.43
CA SER A 11 10.35 -8.74 -4.25
C SER A 11 9.40 -8.16 -3.22
N THR A 12 9.53 -8.64 -1.98
CA THR A 12 8.75 -8.17 -0.83
C THR A 12 9.67 -7.80 0.32
N ASP A 13 9.21 -6.89 1.18
CA ASP A 13 9.90 -6.50 2.40
C ASP A 13 8.97 -6.75 3.59
N ILE A 14 9.47 -7.48 4.58
CA ILE A 14 8.75 -7.79 5.82
C ILE A 14 9.31 -7.04 7.03
N SER A 15 10.21 -6.09 6.83
CA SER A 15 10.87 -5.37 7.92
C SER A 15 10.03 -4.25 8.53
N PHE A 16 8.89 -3.90 7.91
CA PHE A 16 8.07 -2.78 8.32
C PHE A 16 7.00 -3.14 9.34
N PHE A 17 6.67 -2.18 10.20
CA PHE A 17 5.49 -2.20 11.07
C PHE A 17 4.47 -1.19 10.57
N TYR A 18 3.18 -1.55 10.62
CA TYR A 18 2.10 -0.65 10.26
C TYR A 18 1.77 0.29 11.42
N ASN A 19 1.78 1.60 11.21
CA ASN A 19 1.72 2.61 12.28
C ASN A 19 0.43 3.45 12.29
N GLU A 20 -0.65 3.03 11.68
CA GLU A 20 -1.87 3.83 11.66
C GLU A 20 -3.12 2.96 11.65
N GLY A 21 -3.94 3.06 12.70
CA GLY A 21 -5.27 2.46 12.75
C GLY A 21 -5.38 1.04 12.20
N THR A 22 -6.48 0.80 11.52
CA THR A 22 -6.74 -0.43 10.75
C THR A 22 -6.78 -0.06 9.27
N ALA A 23 -6.04 -0.79 8.44
CA ALA A 23 -5.99 -0.58 7.00
C ALA A 23 -6.56 -1.76 6.23
N THR A 24 -7.19 -1.50 5.09
CA THR A 24 -7.51 -2.53 4.11
C THR A 24 -6.29 -2.80 3.24
N ARG A 25 -5.98 -4.06 2.99
CA ARG A 25 -4.84 -4.46 2.15
C ARG A 25 -5.02 -4.03 0.69
N GLY A 26 -3.92 -3.81 0.02
CA GLY A 26 -3.90 -3.54 -1.42
C GLY A 26 -3.62 -2.10 -1.81
N GLY A 27 -3.49 -1.20 -0.85
CA GLY A 27 -3.12 0.19 -1.09
C GLY A 27 -1.63 0.46 -0.96
N ALA A 28 -1.22 1.64 -1.38
CA ALA A 28 0.15 2.09 -1.29
C ALA A 28 0.48 2.65 0.09
N VAL A 29 1.56 2.16 0.69
CA VAL A 29 2.08 2.67 1.96
C VAL A 29 3.27 3.58 1.74
N VAL A 30 3.38 4.58 2.61
CA VAL A 30 4.51 5.51 2.67
C VAL A 30 5.33 5.27 3.92
N LEU A 31 6.61 5.64 3.86
CA LEU A 31 7.48 5.62 5.03
C LEU A 31 6.99 6.62 6.08
N ASP A 32 6.91 6.19 7.32
CA ASP A 32 6.50 7.02 8.45
C ASP A 32 7.68 7.27 9.38
N ALA A 33 8.11 8.52 9.45
CA ALA A 33 9.19 8.97 10.34
C ALA A 33 8.69 9.33 11.75
N ALA A 34 7.38 9.33 11.99
CA ALA A 34 6.84 9.65 13.29
C ALA A 34 7.26 8.62 14.35
N LEU A 35 7.46 9.10 15.58
CA LEU A 35 7.71 8.20 16.71
C LEU A 35 6.52 7.26 16.90
N ALA A 36 6.81 5.98 17.00
CA ALA A 36 5.78 4.99 17.21
C ALA A 36 5.18 5.09 18.61
N SER A 37 3.88 4.97 18.69
CA SER A 37 3.18 4.73 19.95
C SER A 37 2.50 3.37 19.86
N GLY A 38 3.07 2.40 20.52
CA GLY A 38 2.52 1.04 20.52
C GLY A 38 3.59 0.01 20.86
N ALA A 39 3.22 -1.02 21.59
CA ALA A 39 4.15 -1.99 22.17
C ALA A 39 4.98 -2.78 21.14
N ALA A 40 4.48 -2.93 19.92
CA ALA A 40 5.17 -3.68 18.88
C ALA A 40 6.16 -2.84 18.06
N MET A 41 6.27 -1.54 18.35
CA MET A 41 7.03 -0.59 17.55
C MET A 41 8.18 0.09 18.29
N ASP A 42 8.64 -0.52 19.36
CA ASP A 42 9.78 -0.04 20.15
C ASP A 42 11.11 -0.07 19.37
N GLN A 43 11.18 -0.87 18.35
CA GLN A 43 12.36 -1.01 17.47
C GLN A 43 12.55 0.17 16.49
N GLY A 44 11.71 1.12 16.52
CA GLY A 44 11.87 2.52 16.12
C GLY A 44 11.94 2.90 14.66
N GLY A 45 12.52 2.14 13.80
CA GLY A 45 12.96 2.66 12.51
C GLY A 45 12.03 2.44 11.32
N ASN A 46 11.48 1.27 11.21
CA ASN A 46 10.84 0.81 9.97
C ASN A 46 9.32 0.79 10.10
N LYS A 47 8.70 1.94 9.90
CA LYS A 47 7.25 2.09 9.98
C LYS A 47 6.69 2.58 8.67
N VAL A 48 5.51 2.07 8.34
CA VAL A 48 4.74 2.48 7.17
C VAL A 48 3.31 2.78 7.56
N LYS A 49 2.66 3.62 6.78
CA LYS A 49 1.24 3.95 6.92
C LYS A 49 0.62 4.27 5.58
N TYR A 50 -0.69 4.29 5.51
CA TYR A 50 -1.38 4.94 4.41
C TYR A 50 -1.23 6.45 4.55
N GLY A 51 -0.90 7.13 3.47
CA GLY A 51 -0.70 8.56 3.47
C GLY A 51 -0.99 9.16 2.11
N THR A 52 -1.24 10.47 2.13
CA THR A 52 -1.49 11.25 0.91
C THR A 52 -0.22 11.95 0.40
N ALA A 53 0.88 11.79 1.10
CA ALA A 53 2.19 12.34 0.73
C ALA A 53 3.30 11.52 1.40
N GLY A 54 4.50 11.64 0.90
CA GLY A 54 5.70 10.99 1.44
C GLY A 54 6.32 10.00 0.46
N VAL A 55 7.36 9.33 0.91
CA VAL A 55 8.11 8.37 0.09
C VAL A 55 7.41 7.03 0.06
N PRO A 56 7.00 6.53 -1.11
CA PRO A 56 6.37 5.21 -1.22
C PRO A 56 7.30 4.10 -0.75
N ALA A 57 6.76 3.19 0.04
CA ALA A 57 7.46 1.97 0.45
C ALA A 57 7.03 0.75 -0.39
N GLY A 58 5.80 0.73 -0.85
CA GLY A 58 5.25 -0.36 -1.66
C GLY A 58 3.75 -0.52 -1.49
N ILE A 59 3.25 -1.68 -1.88
CA ILE A 59 1.85 -2.06 -1.70
C ILE A 59 1.70 -2.95 -0.49
N LEU A 60 0.75 -2.63 0.37
CA LEU A 60 0.45 -3.41 1.58
C LEU A 60 -0.21 -4.74 1.20
N LEU A 61 0.44 -5.84 1.50
CA LEU A 61 -0.08 -7.17 1.17
C LEU A 61 -0.85 -7.82 2.33
N ASN A 62 -0.18 -8.01 3.46
CA ASN A 62 -0.79 -8.68 4.61
C ASN A 62 0.07 -8.55 5.86
N ASP A 63 -0.51 -8.93 7.01
CA ASP A 63 0.24 -9.14 8.25
C ASP A 63 1.16 -10.36 8.14
N VAL A 64 2.33 -10.27 8.75
CA VAL A 64 3.23 -11.42 8.86
C VAL A 64 2.64 -12.48 9.79
N VAL A 65 2.01 -12.07 10.88
CA VAL A 65 1.49 -12.99 11.91
C VAL A 65 0.05 -13.41 11.64
N ASN A 66 -0.70 -12.63 10.88
CA ASN A 66 -2.11 -12.87 10.55
C ASN A 66 -2.99 -13.09 11.79
N LYS A 67 -2.80 -12.27 12.82
CA LYS A 67 -3.50 -12.34 14.09
C LYS A 67 -4.28 -11.05 14.37
N ASP A 68 -5.53 -11.19 14.80
CA ASP A 68 -6.30 -10.05 15.29
C ASP A 68 -5.77 -9.65 16.68
N LEU A 69 -5.10 -8.50 16.76
CA LEU A 69 -4.48 -8.00 17.98
C LEU A 69 -5.50 -7.62 19.07
N THR A 70 -6.75 -7.39 18.68
CA THR A 70 -7.81 -7.00 19.62
C THR A 70 -8.56 -8.18 20.21
N ARG A 71 -8.66 -9.29 19.47
CA ARG A 71 -9.51 -10.44 19.83
C ARG A 71 -8.74 -11.74 20.00
N THR A 72 -7.44 -11.73 19.77
CA THR A 72 -6.57 -12.92 19.82
C THR A 72 -6.97 -14.05 18.87
N HIS A 73 -7.82 -13.78 17.87
CA HIS A 73 -8.16 -14.72 16.80
C HIS A 73 -7.25 -14.56 15.59
N LEU A 74 -7.20 -15.60 14.76
CA LEU A 74 -6.53 -15.49 13.47
C LEU A 74 -7.32 -14.58 12.52
N ASN A 75 -6.63 -13.65 11.88
CA ASN A 75 -7.22 -12.67 10.96
C ASN A 75 -7.25 -13.17 9.51
N GLN A 76 -7.39 -14.48 9.31
CA GLN A 76 -7.21 -15.11 7.98
C GLN A 76 -8.30 -14.77 6.96
N TYR A 77 -9.45 -14.28 7.41
CA TYR A 77 -10.59 -13.95 6.55
C TYR A 77 -10.84 -12.45 6.40
N LYS A 78 -9.98 -11.63 6.99
CA LYS A 78 -10.12 -10.18 6.92
C LYS A 78 -9.06 -9.57 6.01
N ASP A 79 -9.48 -8.60 5.21
CA ASP A 79 -8.58 -7.81 4.36
C ASP A 79 -7.97 -6.63 5.10
N GLU A 80 -7.79 -6.75 6.40
CA GLU A 80 -7.32 -5.63 7.22
C GLU A 80 -5.97 -5.94 7.88
N VAL A 81 -5.20 -4.89 8.06
CA VAL A 81 -3.94 -4.86 8.80
C VAL A 81 -4.10 -3.91 9.96
N GLN A 82 -3.70 -4.34 11.15
CA GLN A 82 -3.86 -3.56 12.37
C GLN A 82 -2.57 -2.84 12.75
N LYS A 83 -2.72 -1.71 13.45
CA LYS A 83 -1.59 -0.95 14.00
C LYS A 83 -0.74 -1.81 14.92
N GLY A 84 0.57 -1.70 14.78
CA GLY A 84 1.55 -2.43 15.58
C GLY A 84 1.92 -3.79 15.02
N GLY A 85 1.22 -4.27 13.99
CA GLY A 85 1.53 -5.51 13.31
C GLY A 85 2.71 -5.38 12.35
N LYS A 86 3.52 -6.42 12.27
CA LYS A 86 4.54 -6.53 11.24
C LYS A 86 3.89 -6.91 9.91
N VAL A 87 4.25 -6.21 8.84
CA VAL A 87 3.56 -6.31 7.57
C VAL A 87 4.48 -6.72 6.44
N THR A 88 3.89 -7.29 5.39
CA THR A 88 4.55 -7.57 4.13
C THR A 88 4.20 -6.48 3.14
N VAL A 89 5.22 -5.87 2.55
CA VAL A 89 5.09 -4.79 1.56
C VAL A 89 5.67 -5.26 0.24
N LEU A 90 4.88 -5.18 -0.83
CA LEU A 90 5.36 -5.50 -2.19
C LEU A 90 6.18 -4.33 -2.72
N THR A 91 7.43 -4.58 -3.05
CA THR A 91 8.34 -3.59 -3.64
C THR A 91 8.48 -3.75 -5.15
N ARG A 92 8.38 -4.97 -5.67
CA ARG A 92 8.41 -5.27 -7.12
C ARG A 92 7.46 -6.41 -7.44
N GLY A 93 6.71 -6.23 -8.50
CA GLY A 93 5.72 -7.18 -8.98
C GLY A 93 4.44 -6.49 -9.43
N TRP A 94 3.37 -7.23 -9.59
CA TRP A 94 2.09 -6.64 -9.95
C TRP A 94 0.96 -7.18 -9.07
N VAL A 95 -0.04 -6.34 -8.88
CA VAL A 95 -1.24 -6.65 -8.09
C VAL A 95 -2.50 -6.23 -8.85
N LEU A 96 -3.61 -6.84 -8.50
CA LEU A 96 -4.96 -6.39 -8.87
C LEU A 96 -5.61 -5.82 -7.62
N THR A 97 -5.85 -4.51 -7.62
CA THR A 97 -6.40 -3.79 -6.46
C THR A 97 -7.50 -2.83 -6.88
N ASP A 98 -8.44 -2.58 -5.98
CA ASP A 98 -9.44 -1.53 -6.11
C ASP A 98 -9.08 -0.27 -5.30
N MET A 99 -7.94 -0.28 -4.60
CA MET A 99 -7.41 0.89 -3.90
C MET A 99 -6.89 1.92 -4.91
N ILE A 100 -7.82 2.49 -5.63
CA ILE A 100 -7.59 3.47 -6.70
C ILE A 100 -8.56 4.62 -6.48
N GLU A 101 -8.05 5.83 -6.49
CA GLU A 101 -8.83 7.04 -6.29
C GLU A 101 -10.15 7.01 -7.07
N THR A 102 -11.25 7.34 -6.39
CA THR A 102 -12.60 7.15 -6.93
C THR A 102 -12.88 8.01 -8.15
N SER A 103 -12.26 9.18 -8.22
CA SER A 103 -12.51 10.18 -9.26
C SER A 103 -11.77 9.94 -10.56
N ILE A 104 -10.90 8.93 -10.64
CA ILE A 104 -10.07 8.70 -11.82
C ILE A 104 -10.43 7.41 -12.55
N ASP A 105 -10.10 7.37 -13.82
CA ASP A 105 -10.21 6.21 -14.69
C ASP A 105 -8.87 6.01 -15.41
N PRO A 106 -7.93 5.25 -14.82
CA PRO A 106 -6.59 5.14 -15.36
C PRO A 106 -6.60 4.33 -16.66
N ALA A 107 -5.76 4.73 -17.60
CA ALA A 107 -5.49 3.97 -18.81
C ALA A 107 -4.29 3.03 -18.62
N ALA A 108 -4.24 1.96 -19.41
CA ALA A 108 -3.08 1.11 -19.47
C ALA A 108 -1.85 1.91 -19.94
N GLY A 109 -0.78 1.89 -19.16
CA GLY A 109 0.43 2.65 -19.41
C GLY A 109 0.59 3.91 -18.56
N ASP A 110 -0.47 4.40 -17.92
CA ASP A 110 -0.38 5.55 -17.02
C ASP A 110 0.55 5.25 -15.85
N ILE A 111 1.28 6.28 -15.41
CA ILE A 111 2.10 6.16 -14.20
C ILE A 111 1.18 6.14 -12.98
N ALA A 112 1.43 5.23 -12.06
CA ALA A 112 0.72 5.14 -10.80
C ALA A 112 1.46 5.94 -9.72
N TYR A 113 0.77 6.91 -9.13
CA TYR A 113 1.24 7.72 -8.01
C TYR A 113 0.40 7.43 -6.77
N ILE A 114 0.89 7.85 -5.61
CA ILE A 114 0.07 7.89 -4.40
C ILE A 114 -0.94 9.04 -4.54
N SER A 115 -2.19 8.78 -4.20
CA SER A 115 -3.23 9.81 -4.22
C SER A 115 -2.95 10.88 -3.16
N ALA A 116 -3.11 12.15 -3.54
CA ALA A 116 -3.02 13.28 -2.63
C ALA A 116 -4.32 13.53 -1.85
N SER A 117 -5.41 12.89 -2.24
CA SER A 117 -6.75 13.09 -1.67
C SER A 117 -7.24 11.90 -0.84
N GLU A 118 -6.93 10.68 -1.26
CA GLU A 118 -7.41 9.44 -0.63
C GLU A 118 -6.20 8.62 -0.14
N ALA A 119 -6.03 8.52 1.19
CA ALA A 119 -4.87 7.88 1.78
C ALA A 119 -4.84 6.37 1.46
N GLY A 120 -3.72 5.92 0.92
CA GLY A 120 -3.52 4.53 0.51
C GLY A 120 -3.93 4.24 -0.93
N ASP A 121 -4.68 5.11 -1.56
CA ASP A 121 -5.13 4.92 -2.94
C ASP A 121 -4.08 5.35 -3.96
N LEU A 122 -4.18 4.75 -5.13
CA LEU A 122 -3.34 5.06 -6.28
C LEU A 122 -4.07 6.00 -7.24
N THR A 123 -3.32 6.89 -7.88
CA THR A 123 -3.85 7.83 -8.88
C THR A 123 -2.96 7.87 -10.11
N ASN A 124 -3.51 8.26 -11.26
CA ASN A 124 -2.73 8.58 -12.45
C ASN A 124 -2.45 10.08 -12.59
N VAL A 125 -2.91 10.87 -11.63
CA VAL A 125 -2.66 12.31 -11.59
C VAL A 125 -1.28 12.57 -11.01
N ALA A 126 -0.40 13.19 -11.78
CA ALA A 126 0.92 13.56 -11.30
C ALA A 126 0.81 14.54 -10.13
N PRO A 127 1.53 14.30 -9.03
CA PRO A 127 1.51 15.21 -7.90
C PRO A 127 2.09 16.57 -8.29
N GLY A 128 1.54 17.61 -7.73
CA GLY A 128 2.15 18.93 -7.82
C GLY A 128 3.52 18.98 -7.13
N SER A 129 4.10 20.15 -7.02
CA SER A 129 5.49 20.40 -6.54
C SER A 129 5.85 19.90 -5.13
N SER A 130 4.94 19.29 -4.41
CA SER A 130 5.22 18.66 -3.10
C SER A 130 5.29 17.12 -3.14
N GLY A 131 5.43 16.57 -4.30
CA GLY A 131 6.03 15.29 -4.60
C GLY A 131 5.66 14.05 -3.82
N SER A 132 4.53 13.43 -4.10
CA SER A 132 4.47 11.98 -3.96
C SER A 132 5.23 11.35 -5.14
N LEU A 133 6.07 10.37 -4.85
CA LEU A 133 6.83 9.67 -5.87
C LEU A 133 5.94 8.65 -6.58
N ALA A 134 6.26 8.32 -7.81
CA ALA A 134 5.59 7.25 -8.54
C ALA A 134 5.84 5.90 -7.84
N VAL A 135 4.81 5.08 -7.80
CA VAL A 135 4.86 3.72 -7.26
C VAL A 135 5.16 2.72 -8.38
N GLY A 136 4.63 2.98 -9.55
CA GLY A 136 4.76 2.10 -10.69
C GLY A 136 3.90 2.56 -11.86
N ARG A 137 3.20 1.62 -12.48
CA ARG A 137 2.43 1.89 -13.69
C ARG A 137 1.15 1.08 -13.72
N PHE A 138 0.06 1.70 -14.13
CA PHE A 138 -1.18 0.97 -14.44
C PHE A 138 -0.98 0.13 -15.70
N MET A 139 -1.35 -1.13 -15.61
CA MET A 139 -1.25 -2.08 -16.73
C MET A 139 -2.62 -2.40 -17.34
N SER A 140 -3.68 -1.93 -16.72
CA SER A 140 -5.05 -2.06 -17.23
C SER A 140 -5.91 -0.89 -16.78
N GLN A 141 -7.05 -0.71 -17.44
CA GLN A 141 -8.14 0.13 -16.95
C GLN A 141 -8.82 -0.55 -15.76
N LYS A 142 -9.65 0.21 -15.03
CA LYS A 142 -10.56 -0.36 -14.03
C LYS A 142 -11.53 -1.33 -14.71
N ASP A 143 -11.75 -2.47 -14.10
CA ASP A 143 -12.83 -3.38 -14.49
C ASP A 143 -14.18 -2.92 -13.91
N ALA A 144 -15.24 -3.69 -14.19
CA ALA A 144 -16.58 -3.37 -13.70
C ALA A 144 -16.70 -3.33 -12.16
N ASP A 145 -15.79 -4.00 -11.48
CA ASP A 145 -15.72 -4.05 -10.00
C ASP A 145 -14.74 -3.01 -9.42
N GLY A 146 -14.12 -2.18 -10.26
CA GLY A 146 -13.20 -1.14 -9.86
C GLY A 146 -11.74 -1.57 -9.72
N TYR A 147 -11.38 -2.80 -10.05
CA TYR A 147 -10.01 -3.30 -9.98
C TYR A 147 -9.20 -2.93 -11.19
N ALA A 148 -7.94 -2.56 -10.97
CA ALA A 148 -6.97 -2.43 -12.05
C ALA A 148 -5.67 -3.15 -11.72
N LYS A 149 -4.97 -3.58 -12.75
CA LYS A 149 -3.64 -4.19 -12.63
C LYS A 149 -2.59 -3.08 -12.53
N VAL A 150 -1.80 -3.11 -11.47
CA VAL A 150 -0.72 -2.16 -11.23
C VAL A 150 0.60 -2.92 -11.11
N TYR A 151 1.57 -2.53 -11.91
CA TYR A 151 2.94 -3.00 -11.77
C TYR A 151 3.71 -2.03 -10.87
N VAL A 152 4.30 -2.57 -9.82
CA VAL A 152 5.06 -1.82 -8.81
C VAL A 152 6.55 -2.04 -9.05
N ASN A 153 7.33 -0.97 -9.00
CA ASN A 153 8.77 -1.02 -9.15
C ASN A 153 9.44 -0.01 -8.22
N LEU A 154 9.74 -0.46 -7.02
CA LEU A 154 10.40 0.33 -5.98
C LEU A 154 11.69 -0.36 -5.51
N PRO A 155 12.67 0.36 -5.00
CA PRO A 155 12.74 1.82 -4.97
C PRO A 155 13.05 2.39 -6.35
N GLY A 156 12.09 3.08 -6.93
CA GLY A 156 12.31 3.87 -8.13
C GLY A 156 12.37 5.34 -7.75
N ILE A 157 13.35 6.06 -8.26
CA ILE A 157 13.34 7.51 -8.20
C ILE A 157 12.75 7.98 -9.52
N VAL A 158 11.55 8.53 -9.44
CA VAL A 158 10.94 9.22 -10.57
C VAL A 158 11.06 10.70 -10.28
N ALA A 159 11.89 11.30 -11.05
CA ALA A 159 12.09 12.74 -10.97
C ALA A 159 10.89 13.48 -11.58
#